data_352070fd9c71679c8b42b79920722438
#
_entry.id   352070fd9c71679c8b42b79920722438
#
_cell.length_a   1.000
_cell.length_b   1.000
_cell.length_c   1.000
_cell.angle_alpha   90.00
_cell.angle_beta   90.00
_cell.angle_gamma   90.00
#
_symmetry.space_group_name_H-M   'P 1'
#
loop_
_entity.id
_entity.type
_entity.pdbx_description
1 polymer ?
#
loop_
_entity_poly.entity_id
_entity_poly.type
_entity_poly.pdbx_seq_one_letter_code
_entity_poly.pdbx_strand_id
1 'polypeptide(L)'
;MKMVFAVVASFALLVGCGQSQEPASEAPAAPAEASAPANDVIVDYIWNDVRPDVTEEQFADIVARWNGRIDAGGYDMMGANVLTPQFETEDFDVIWVLLWPSSEAREAGWTHWNANQEEAWAAELDGALSYK
;
A
#
# COMPACT_ATOMS: atom_id res chain seq x y z
N MET A 1 24.14 6.16 37.64
CA MET A 1 24.53 4.99 38.45
C MET A 1 25.05 3.94 37.49
N LYS A 2 26.37 3.73 37.52
CA LYS A 2 27.07 2.75 36.68
C LYS A 2 27.06 1.41 37.39
N MET A 3 26.75 0.33 36.69
CA MET A 3 27.12 -1.00 37.17
C MET A 3 27.71 -1.80 36.01
N VAL A 4 29.00 -1.99 36.11
CA VAL A 4 29.87 -2.84 35.31
C VAL A 4 29.87 -4.22 35.99
N PHE A 5 29.64 -5.28 35.21
CA PHE A 5 30.02 -6.64 35.62
C PHE A 5 30.86 -7.28 34.54
N ALA A 6 32.11 -7.52 34.91
CA ALA A 6 33.06 -8.36 34.21
C ALA A 6 33.08 -9.75 34.91
N VAL A 7 33.09 -10.81 34.15
CA VAL A 7 33.50 -12.17 34.58
C VAL A 7 34.13 -12.86 33.36
N VAL A 8 35.39 -12.90 33.31
CA VAL A 8 36.45 -13.90 33.60
C VAL A 8 36.30 -15.25 32.87
N ALA A 9 37.35 -15.50 32.11
CA ALA A 9 37.69 -16.66 31.33
C ALA A 9 37.81 -17.98 32.11
N SER A 10 37.59 -19.08 31.44
CA SER A 10 38.25 -20.35 31.77
C SER A 10 38.53 -21.17 30.50
N PHE A 11 39.78 -21.32 30.25
CA PHE A 11 40.43 -22.22 29.30
C PHE A 11 40.40 -23.67 29.82
N ALA A 12 39.96 -24.60 28.99
CA ALA A 12 40.27 -26.02 29.16
C ALA A 12 40.72 -26.62 27.82
N LEU A 13 42.01 -26.84 27.74
CA LEU A 13 42.67 -27.64 26.66
C LEU A 13 42.42 -29.12 26.94
N LEU A 14 41.83 -29.85 26.00
CA LEU A 14 41.95 -31.29 25.92
C LEU A 14 42.44 -31.68 24.54
N VAL A 15 43.66 -32.10 24.47
CA VAL A 15 44.31 -32.78 23.35
C VAL A 15 43.80 -34.23 23.31
N GLY A 16 43.22 -34.64 22.20
CA GLY A 16 42.87 -36.02 21.93
C GLY A 16 43.10 -36.32 20.43
N CYS A 17 44.17 -37.04 20.16
CA CYS A 17 44.44 -37.61 18.83
C CYS A 17 43.42 -38.70 18.49
N GLY A 18 43.00 -38.77 17.23
CA GLY A 18 42.54 -40.03 16.69
C GLY A 18 41.47 -39.93 15.62
N GLN A 19 41.90 -40.28 14.40
CA GLN A 19 41.15 -40.85 13.27
C GLN A 19 40.39 -39.90 12.35
N SER A 20 40.96 -39.85 11.15
CA SER A 20 40.38 -39.42 9.90
C SER A 20 39.08 -40.19 9.62
N GLN A 21 37.98 -39.48 9.70
CA GLN A 21 36.74 -39.87 9.02
C GLN A 21 36.21 -38.60 8.37
N GLU A 22 36.31 -38.60 7.05
CA GLU A 22 35.78 -37.61 6.17
C GLU A 22 34.25 -37.61 6.33
N PRO A 23 33.64 -36.60 6.92
CA PRO A 23 32.19 -36.49 6.87
C PRO A 23 31.82 -35.83 5.55
N ALA A 24 30.99 -36.51 4.80
CA ALA A 24 30.25 -35.94 3.70
C ALA A 24 29.72 -34.54 4.09
N SER A 25 30.11 -33.56 3.28
CA SER A 25 29.62 -32.20 3.39
C SER A 25 28.13 -32.22 3.12
N GLU A 26 27.35 -32.35 4.19
CA GLU A 26 25.93 -32.06 4.19
C GLU A 26 25.81 -30.53 4.10
N ALA A 27 25.50 -30.05 2.92
CA ALA A 27 25.22 -28.65 2.69
C ALA A 27 24.05 -28.25 3.64
N PRO A 28 24.21 -27.14 4.40
CA PRO A 28 23.10 -26.67 5.20
C PRO A 28 21.90 -26.42 4.29
N ALA A 29 20.79 -27.11 4.55
CA ALA A 29 19.52 -26.81 3.91
C ALA A 29 19.25 -25.33 4.16
N ALA A 30 19.18 -24.56 3.08
CA ALA A 30 18.74 -23.17 3.15
C ALA A 30 17.41 -23.13 3.92
N PRO A 31 17.23 -22.20 4.87
CA PRO A 31 15.95 -22.03 5.52
C PRO A 31 14.92 -21.82 4.41
N ALA A 32 13.89 -22.66 4.38
CA ALA A 32 12.73 -22.40 3.56
C ALA A 32 12.21 -21.02 3.99
N GLU A 33 12.40 -20.02 3.15
CA GLU A 33 11.73 -18.75 3.31
C GLU A 33 10.24 -19.09 3.34
N ALA A 34 9.64 -19.00 4.52
CA ALA A 34 8.22 -18.99 4.67
C ALA A 34 7.76 -17.73 3.90
N SER A 35 7.29 -17.94 2.68
CA SER A 35 6.58 -16.88 1.95
C SER A 35 5.45 -16.44 2.85
N ALA A 36 5.58 -15.25 3.45
CA ALA A 36 4.44 -14.59 4.06
C ALA A 36 3.34 -14.58 2.97
N PRO A 37 2.07 -14.83 3.34
CA PRO A 37 1.00 -14.70 2.38
C PRO A 37 1.14 -13.32 1.78
N ALA A 38 1.37 -13.26 0.48
CA ALA A 38 1.32 -12.01 -0.26
C ALA A 38 -0.14 -11.53 -0.10
N ASN A 39 -0.35 -10.53 0.76
CA ASN A 39 -1.57 -9.76 0.70
C ASN A 39 -1.46 -9.02 -0.62
N ASP A 40 -2.16 -9.52 -1.63
CA ASP A 40 -2.23 -8.91 -2.94
C ASP A 40 -3.01 -7.60 -2.79
N VAL A 41 -2.26 -6.52 -2.48
CA VAL A 41 -2.82 -5.18 -2.48
C VAL A 41 -3.25 -4.86 -3.90
N ILE A 42 -4.53 -4.55 -4.08
CA ILE A 42 -5.08 -4.13 -5.35
C ILE A 42 -5.02 -2.61 -5.43
N VAL A 43 -4.57 -2.10 -6.56
CA VAL A 43 -4.45 -0.65 -6.79
C VAL A 43 -5.27 -0.27 -8.01
N ASP A 44 -6.21 0.65 -7.82
CA ASP A 44 -6.93 1.29 -8.91
C ASP A 44 -6.29 2.63 -9.23
N TYR A 45 -6.16 2.93 -10.52
CA TYR A 45 -5.76 4.22 -11.05
C TYR A 45 -6.93 4.79 -11.85
N ILE A 46 -7.46 5.93 -11.41
CA ILE A 46 -8.59 6.61 -12.05
C ILE A 46 -8.08 7.92 -12.62
N TRP A 47 -8.00 7.98 -13.92
CA TRP A 47 -7.50 9.12 -14.68
C TRP A 47 -8.61 10.12 -14.90
N ASN A 48 -8.34 11.41 -14.62
CA ASN A 48 -9.34 12.45 -14.75
C ASN A 48 -8.75 13.70 -15.41
N ASP A 49 -9.61 14.38 -16.18
CA ASP A 49 -9.43 15.79 -16.51
C ASP A 49 -10.15 16.64 -15.47
N VAL A 50 -9.56 17.77 -15.16
CA VAL A 50 -10.15 18.82 -14.33
C VAL A 50 -10.63 19.95 -15.25
N ARG A 51 -11.91 20.33 -15.12
CA ARG A 51 -12.43 21.43 -15.92
C ARG A 51 -11.59 22.70 -15.72
N PRO A 52 -11.23 23.45 -16.77
CA PRO A 52 -10.26 24.54 -16.71
C PRO A 52 -10.62 25.72 -15.78
N ASP A 53 -11.88 25.87 -15.42
CA ASP A 53 -12.37 26.91 -14.51
C ASP A 53 -12.38 26.47 -13.03
N VAL A 54 -12.02 25.22 -12.73
CA VAL A 54 -11.89 24.70 -11.37
C VAL A 54 -10.58 25.21 -10.78
N THR A 55 -10.65 25.98 -9.74
CA THR A 55 -9.48 26.48 -9.01
C THR A 55 -8.86 25.38 -8.13
N GLU A 56 -7.62 25.56 -7.74
CA GLU A 56 -6.93 24.66 -6.81
C GLU A 56 -7.68 24.49 -5.48
N GLU A 57 -8.27 25.58 -4.94
CA GLU A 57 -9.09 25.54 -3.73
C GLU A 57 -10.37 24.72 -3.94
N GLN A 58 -11.06 24.91 -5.07
CA GLN A 58 -12.23 24.12 -5.41
C GLN A 58 -11.91 22.65 -5.60
N PHE A 59 -10.77 22.34 -6.21
CA PHE A 59 -10.31 20.97 -6.33
C PHE A 59 -10.00 20.33 -4.97
N ALA A 60 -9.32 21.05 -4.07
CA ALA A 60 -9.08 20.59 -2.71
C ALA A 60 -10.38 20.30 -1.94
N ASP A 61 -11.41 21.12 -2.15
CA ASP A 61 -12.76 20.91 -1.58
C ASP A 61 -13.43 19.64 -2.17
N ILE A 62 -13.29 19.39 -3.47
CA ILE A 62 -13.76 18.15 -4.10
C ILE A 62 -13.11 16.94 -3.43
N VAL A 63 -11.79 16.96 -3.24
CA VAL A 63 -11.04 15.88 -2.58
C VAL A 63 -11.53 15.67 -1.14
N ALA A 64 -11.72 16.76 -0.39
CA ALA A 64 -12.21 16.70 1.00
C ALA A 64 -13.61 16.09 1.10
N ARG A 65 -14.53 16.47 0.20
CA ARG A 65 -15.88 15.91 0.14
C ARG A 65 -15.89 14.42 -0.24
N TRP A 66 -15.05 14.03 -1.19
CA TRP A 66 -14.89 12.63 -1.55
C TRP A 66 -14.41 11.81 -0.35
N ASN A 67 -13.35 12.26 0.36
CA ASN A 67 -12.85 11.61 1.56
C ASN A 67 -13.95 11.45 2.62
N GLY A 68 -14.74 12.48 2.84
CA GLY A 68 -15.86 12.42 3.78
C GLY A 68 -16.91 11.36 3.41
N ARG A 69 -17.15 11.12 2.11
CA ARG A 69 -18.05 10.06 1.64
C ARG A 69 -17.46 8.67 1.87
N ILE A 70 -16.16 8.51 1.63
CA ILE A 70 -15.45 7.25 1.86
C ILE A 70 -15.47 6.90 3.35
N ASP A 71 -15.14 7.86 4.22
CA ASP A 71 -15.15 7.68 5.68
C ASP A 71 -16.54 7.33 6.20
N ALA A 72 -17.57 8.01 5.72
CA ALA A 72 -18.96 7.75 6.12
C ALA A 72 -19.51 6.43 5.56
N GLY A 73 -19.04 5.99 4.41
CA GLY A 73 -19.50 4.78 3.72
C GLY A 73 -18.93 3.48 4.27
N GLY A 74 -17.90 3.54 5.13
CA GLY A 74 -17.28 2.36 5.73
C GLY A 74 -16.61 1.43 4.73
N TYR A 75 -16.00 1.99 3.68
CA TYR A 75 -15.27 1.22 2.67
C TYR A 75 -14.03 0.56 3.29
N ASP A 76 -13.83 -0.72 2.99
CA ASP A 76 -12.60 -1.44 3.37
C ASP A 76 -11.48 -1.07 2.38
N MET A 77 -10.98 0.14 2.55
CA MET A 77 -9.93 0.74 1.73
C MET A 77 -8.70 1.01 2.60
N MET A 78 -7.51 0.65 2.12
CA MET A 78 -6.26 0.90 2.84
C MET A 78 -5.82 2.36 2.77
N GLY A 79 -6.23 3.06 1.72
CA GLY A 79 -5.92 4.45 1.50
C GLY A 79 -6.27 4.94 0.10
N ALA A 80 -6.26 6.24 -0.05
CA ALA A 80 -6.43 6.91 -1.33
C ALA A 80 -5.52 8.12 -1.43
N ASN A 81 -5.04 8.39 -2.63
CA ASN A 81 -4.18 9.54 -2.92
C ASN A 81 -4.61 10.18 -4.24
N VAL A 82 -4.37 11.46 -4.37
CA VAL A 82 -4.47 12.17 -5.64
C VAL A 82 -3.07 12.57 -6.08
N LEU A 83 -2.70 12.18 -7.30
CA LEU A 83 -1.43 12.51 -7.92
C LEU A 83 -1.65 13.51 -9.03
N THR A 84 -0.79 14.53 -9.11
CA THR A 84 -0.71 15.48 -10.21
C THR A 84 0.57 15.24 -10.99
N PRO A 85 0.57 15.30 -12.32
CA PRO A 85 1.79 15.14 -13.12
C PRO A 85 2.78 16.25 -12.82
N GLN A 86 4.07 15.88 -12.76
CA GLN A 86 5.18 16.84 -12.63
C GLN A 86 5.82 17.16 -14.00
N PHE A 87 5.11 16.86 -15.07
CA PHE A 87 5.50 17.06 -16.46
C PHE A 87 4.27 17.53 -17.27
N GLU A 88 4.51 18.19 -18.37
CA GLU A 88 3.41 18.61 -19.26
C GLU A 88 2.81 17.40 -19.96
N THR A 89 1.49 17.26 -19.88
CA THR A 89 0.71 16.23 -20.57
C THR A 89 -0.68 16.77 -20.88
N GLU A 90 -1.25 16.31 -22.00
CA GLU A 90 -2.65 16.58 -22.40
C GLU A 90 -3.55 15.35 -22.13
N ASP A 91 -2.96 14.26 -21.61
CA ASP A 91 -3.68 13.02 -21.44
C ASP A 91 -4.56 13.01 -20.18
N PHE A 92 -4.16 13.73 -19.14
CA PHE A 92 -4.90 13.82 -17.87
C PHE A 92 -4.35 14.97 -17.00
N ASP A 93 -5.17 15.45 -16.08
CA ASP A 93 -4.76 16.46 -15.11
C ASP A 93 -4.42 15.84 -13.76
N VAL A 94 -5.16 14.81 -13.33
CA VAL A 94 -4.97 14.12 -12.05
C VAL A 94 -5.24 12.63 -12.15
N ILE A 95 -4.63 11.87 -11.24
CA ILE A 95 -4.88 10.44 -11.08
C ILE A 95 -5.30 10.19 -9.63
N TRP A 96 -6.48 9.60 -9.43
CA TRP A 96 -6.85 9.04 -8.13
C TRP A 96 -6.28 7.63 -8.02
N VAL A 97 -5.59 7.36 -6.92
CA VAL A 97 -4.98 6.06 -6.63
C VAL A 97 -5.66 5.49 -5.40
N LEU A 98 -6.38 4.40 -5.58
CA LEU A 98 -7.12 3.72 -4.51
C LEU A 98 -6.43 2.41 -4.17
N LEU A 99 -6.20 2.15 -2.88
CA LEU A 99 -5.53 0.94 -2.41
C LEU A 99 -6.53 0.07 -1.64
N TRP A 100 -6.65 -1.19 -2.05
CA TRP A 100 -7.57 -2.17 -1.46
C TRP A 100 -6.79 -3.35 -0.87
N PRO A 101 -7.21 -3.89 0.29
CA PRO A 101 -6.55 -5.02 0.91
C PRO A 101 -6.74 -6.34 0.16
N SER A 102 -7.74 -6.43 -0.72
CA SER A 102 -8.02 -7.61 -1.54
C SER A 102 -8.93 -7.28 -2.72
N SER A 103 -9.05 -8.23 -3.65
CA SER A 103 -10.01 -8.15 -4.77
C SER A 103 -11.46 -8.10 -4.29
N GLU A 104 -11.79 -8.85 -3.24
CA GLU A 104 -13.13 -8.90 -2.67
C GLU A 104 -13.52 -7.55 -2.05
N ALA A 105 -12.59 -6.92 -1.31
CA ALA A 105 -12.81 -5.58 -0.74
C ALA A 105 -13.03 -4.54 -1.83
N ARG A 106 -12.23 -4.61 -2.91
CA ARG A 106 -12.37 -3.75 -4.09
C ARG A 106 -13.73 -3.93 -4.77
N GLU A 107 -14.14 -5.17 -5.05
CA GLU A 107 -15.41 -5.47 -5.71
C GLU A 107 -16.61 -5.00 -4.86
N ALA A 108 -16.57 -5.28 -3.55
CA ALA A 108 -17.59 -4.82 -2.61
C ALA A 108 -17.65 -3.28 -2.55
N GLY A 109 -16.50 -2.61 -2.50
CA GLY A 109 -16.40 -1.15 -2.47
C GLY A 109 -17.01 -0.52 -3.74
N TRP A 110 -16.64 -0.98 -4.93
CA TRP A 110 -17.20 -0.47 -6.17
C TRP A 110 -18.69 -0.78 -6.32
N THR A 111 -19.15 -1.95 -5.91
CA THR A 111 -20.57 -2.30 -5.91
C THR A 111 -21.36 -1.34 -5.01
N HIS A 112 -20.85 -1.08 -3.79
CA HIS A 112 -21.48 -0.15 -2.86
C HIS A 112 -21.49 1.29 -3.41
N TRP A 113 -20.37 1.76 -3.98
CA TRP A 113 -20.27 3.10 -4.56
C TRP A 113 -21.27 3.29 -5.69
N ASN A 114 -21.28 2.39 -6.66
CA ASN A 114 -22.17 2.47 -7.82
C ASN A 114 -23.65 2.46 -7.43
N ALA A 115 -24.01 1.70 -6.39
CA ALA A 115 -25.39 1.59 -5.95
C ALA A 115 -25.86 2.80 -5.12
N ASN A 116 -24.96 3.52 -4.44
CA ASN A 116 -25.37 4.48 -3.40
C ASN A 116 -24.78 5.88 -3.55
N GLN A 117 -23.66 6.02 -4.29
CA GLN A 117 -22.91 7.28 -4.32
C GLN A 117 -22.72 7.85 -5.73
N GLU A 118 -22.58 7.02 -6.73
CA GLU A 118 -22.16 7.42 -8.09
C GLU A 118 -23.01 8.55 -8.69
N GLU A 119 -24.34 8.39 -8.68
CA GLU A 119 -25.26 9.37 -9.25
C GLU A 119 -25.21 10.70 -8.47
N ALA A 120 -25.24 10.64 -7.13
CA ALA A 120 -25.19 11.83 -6.29
C ALA A 120 -23.85 12.55 -6.41
N TRP A 121 -22.74 11.79 -6.52
CA TRP A 121 -21.42 12.35 -6.69
C TRP A 121 -21.26 13.02 -8.06
N ALA A 122 -21.69 12.38 -9.13
CA ALA A 122 -21.67 12.95 -10.47
C ALA A 122 -22.48 14.26 -10.55
N ALA A 123 -23.67 14.28 -9.93
CA ALA A 123 -24.49 15.48 -9.86
C ALA A 123 -23.82 16.61 -9.07
N GLU A 124 -23.14 16.28 -7.97
CA GLU A 124 -22.44 17.26 -7.12
C GLU A 124 -21.19 17.84 -7.81
N LEU A 125 -20.49 17.04 -8.59
CA LEU A 125 -19.34 17.49 -9.36
C LEU A 125 -19.72 18.46 -10.49
N ASP A 126 -20.90 18.35 -11.03
CA ASP A 126 -21.39 19.20 -12.15
C ASP A 126 -20.36 19.31 -13.30
N GLY A 127 -19.73 18.20 -13.65
CA GLY A 127 -18.72 18.13 -14.69
C GLY A 127 -17.37 18.76 -14.34
N ALA A 128 -17.10 19.05 -13.06
CA ALA A 128 -15.80 19.57 -12.60
C ALA A 128 -14.66 18.58 -12.85
N LEU A 129 -14.96 17.29 -12.80
CA LEU A 129 -14.04 16.18 -13.16
C LEU A 129 -14.69 15.30 -14.24
N SER A 130 -13.89 14.77 -15.12
CA SER A 130 -14.31 13.79 -16.12
C SER A 130 -13.33 12.62 -16.18
N TYR A 131 -13.86 11.38 -16.18
CA TYR A 131 -13.06 10.17 -16.33
C TYR A 131 -12.52 10.02 -17.75
N LYS A 132 -11.31 9.46 -17.85
CA LYS A 132 -10.65 9.08 -19.10
C LYS A 132 -10.76 7.58 -19.36
#